data_7ee4dfdbebcfc7a1004ef179c6ad5c58
#
_entry.id   7ee4dfdbebcfc7a1004ef179c6ad5c58
#
_cell.length_a   1.000
_cell.length_b   1.000
_cell.length_c   1.000
_cell.angle_alpha   90.00
_cell.angle_beta   90.00
_cell.angle_gamma   90.00
#
_symmetry.space_group_name_H-M   'P 1'
#
loop_
_entity.id
_entity.type
_entity.pdbx_description
1 polymer ?
#
loop_
_entity_poly.entity_id
_entity_poly.type
_entity_poly.pdbx_seq_one_letter_code
_entity_poly.pdbx_strand_id
1 'polypeptide(L)'
;MQAPTPVIAEAPQYRIPPLMRPPTRLFNLETANILPEQTLELRGGIRNYDPGPLGQGGGLQIFYGSLDYAINNRTQVSFSANLFDDLLGRVINGRQPEVQIAALAAGLKYQIHHRKNLAIGVGGSLEALWVSSNNFLFVPTAETLGTWTLAGSLQFPITYSLSPQLQWHFTPNLTYFPDTVNKGGDFYGTNFNFGTGISWQPHPRFNLFADVNLPVGPGGNAVRSSDGAIVNLPVWSLGLRFLATPLVAIDLAATNGLGITPATRTLAFLPDADQVAIMAGLTYTPNSGPNFSPPLLPRFRRGSRQALTERDRYLLFNGLTLTSAGTLEPGMFHLRANTGTAGTGWQMGISLGEDAQFTVAVEQWERGETLSETFNYSPGLQFGLAAKLRFLDQTQGDPISLAIQGSFNHSFPTDDPGLSRGLVGAELSLMLQPHKTLALLVNPKVGLFTPRSKIVGGIGVGLNLELTRNLQFIAEATPVFGQTGVYSVGLRDVVPQWGLGIDLYGSNAAGSSIPNGGLVGQGSAGVGVNLHWLFGGSQRKAD
;
A
#
# COMPACT_ATOMS: atom_id res chain seq x y z
N MET A 1 33.97 -52.44 -28.35
CA MET A 1 32.98 -51.32 -28.31
C MET A 1 32.89 -50.83 -26.89
N GLN A 2 33.47 -49.67 -26.59
CA GLN A 2 33.33 -49.01 -25.28
C GLN A 2 32.00 -48.27 -25.26
N ALA A 3 31.22 -48.47 -24.21
CA ALA A 3 29.97 -47.73 -24.01
C ALA A 3 30.27 -46.24 -23.77
N PRO A 4 29.50 -45.29 -24.33
CA PRO A 4 29.74 -43.90 -24.11
C PRO A 4 29.46 -43.52 -22.64
N THR A 5 30.41 -42.83 -22.03
CA THR A 5 30.29 -42.30 -20.68
C THR A 5 29.11 -41.32 -20.61
N PRO A 6 28.19 -41.46 -19.64
CA PRO A 6 27.05 -40.55 -19.54
C PRO A 6 27.58 -39.13 -19.24
N VAL A 7 27.26 -38.18 -20.12
CA VAL A 7 27.47 -36.76 -19.87
C VAL A 7 26.50 -36.34 -18.76
N ILE A 8 26.99 -36.19 -17.55
CA ILE A 8 26.22 -35.58 -16.45
C ILE A 8 26.07 -34.12 -16.84
N ALA A 9 24.84 -33.76 -17.25
CA ALA A 9 24.47 -32.36 -17.46
C ALA A 9 24.67 -31.62 -16.13
N GLU A 10 25.64 -30.72 -16.10
CA GLU A 10 25.81 -29.80 -14.96
C GLU A 10 24.49 -29.10 -14.71
N ALA A 11 24.00 -29.18 -13.48
CA ALA A 11 22.82 -28.42 -13.06
C ALA A 11 23.07 -26.94 -13.35
N PRO A 12 22.13 -26.21 -13.95
CA PRO A 12 22.32 -24.82 -14.29
C PRO A 12 22.68 -24.05 -13.00
N GLN A 13 23.92 -23.55 -12.93
CA GLN A 13 24.35 -22.65 -11.87
C GLN A 13 23.47 -21.41 -11.94
N TYR A 14 22.55 -21.29 -11.01
CA TYR A 14 21.65 -20.14 -10.88
C TYR A 14 22.50 -18.93 -10.42
N ARG A 15 23.10 -18.23 -11.38
CA ARG A 15 23.75 -16.95 -11.09
C ARG A 15 22.66 -15.95 -10.79
N ILE A 16 22.57 -15.53 -9.53
CA ILE A 16 21.71 -14.42 -9.13
C ILE A 16 22.15 -13.21 -9.95
N PRO A 17 21.27 -12.62 -10.79
CA PRO A 17 21.66 -11.47 -11.58
C PRO A 17 22.03 -10.28 -10.67
N PRO A 18 22.88 -9.35 -11.13
CA PRO A 18 23.18 -8.14 -10.38
C PRO A 18 21.90 -7.38 -10.01
N LEU A 19 21.95 -6.52 -9.00
CA LEU A 19 20.82 -5.70 -8.56
C LEU A 19 20.10 -5.08 -9.76
N MET A 20 18.91 -5.60 -10.05
CA MET A 20 18.15 -5.21 -11.25
C MET A 20 17.59 -3.79 -11.11
N ARG A 21 17.36 -3.35 -9.87
CA ARG A 21 16.96 -1.99 -9.50
C ARG A 21 17.66 -1.59 -8.20
N PRO A 22 18.82 -0.96 -8.27
CA PRO A 22 19.44 -0.37 -7.09
C PRO A 22 18.45 0.63 -6.44
N PRO A 23 18.18 0.51 -5.14
CA PRO A 23 17.23 1.40 -4.49
C PRO A 23 17.74 2.84 -4.52
N THR A 24 16.92 3.78 -4.96
CA THR A 24 17.23 5.22 -4.92
C THR A 24 17.18 5.78 -3.50
N ARG A 25 16.43 5.09 -2.62
CA ARG A 25 16.38 5.29 -1.17
C ARG A 25 15.96 3.99 -0.49
N LEU A 26 16.37 3.79 0.74
CA LEU A 26 15.81 2.82 1.67
C LEU A 26 14.52 3.40 2.27
N PHE A 27 14.07 2.95 3.42
CA PHE A 27 12.83 3.49 4.00
C PHE A 27 13.01 4.87 4.63
N ASN A 28 14.12 5.09 5.38
CA ASN A 28 14.44 6.37 6.02
C ASN A 28 15.79 6.95 5.56
N LEU A 29 16.48 6.32 4.62
CA LEU A 29 17.80 6.72 4.17
C LEU A 29 17.87 6.94 2.66
N GLU A 30 18.44 8.07 2.23
CA GLU A 30 18.74 8.32 0.82
C GLU A 30 19.96 7.52 0.39
N THR A 31 20.01 7.09 -0.88
CA THR A 31 21.18 6.44 -1.48
C THR A 31 21.78 7.29 -2.60
N ALA A 32 23.00 6.99 -3.01
CA ALA A 32 23.63 7.65 -4.16
C ALA A 32 23.13 7.12 -5.51
N ASN A 33 22.27 6.11 -5.53
CA ASN A 33 21.68 5.59 -6.75
C ASN A 33 20.64 6.57 -7.32
N ILE A 34 20.53 6.60 -8.64
CA ILE A 34 19.56 7.40 -9.40
C ILE A 34 18.75 6.46 -10.29
N LEU A 35 17.51 6.83 -10.57
CA LEU A 35 16.71 6.16 -11.59
C LEU A 35 17.36 6.26 -12.97
N PRO A 36 17.13 5.30 -13.88
CA PRO A 36 17.50 5.44 -15.28
C PRO A 36 16.89 6.73 -15.87
N GLU A 37 17.60 7.31 -16.82
CA GLU A 37 17.17 8.53 -17.52
C GLU A 37 15.70 8.45 -17.98
N GLN A 38 14.96 9.55 -17.80
CA GLN A 38 13.54 9.67 -18.15
C GLN A 38 12.63 8.62 -17.51
N THR A 39 13.04 8.04 -16.41
CA THR A 39 12.22 7.10 -15.65
C THR A 39 11.48 7.81 -14.54
N LEU A 40 10.20 7.48 -14.41
CA LEU A 40 9.31 7.91 -13.33
C LEU A 40 9.14 6.75 -12.33
N GLU A 41 9.19 7.04 -11.05
CA GLU A 41 8.80 6.10 -9.99
C GLU A 41 7.80 6.78 -9.05
N LEU A 42 6.67 6.12 -8.84
CA LEU A 42 5.63 6.54 -7.91
C LEU A 42 5.63 5.61 -6.71
N ARG A 43 5.52 6.18 -5.51
CA ARG A 43 5.39 5.41 -4.26
C ARG A 43 4.24 5.97 -3.44
N GLY A 44 3.53 5.08 -2.77
CA GLY A 44 2.48 5.46 -1.83
C GLY A 44 2.27 4.38 -0.79
N GLY A 45 1.79 4.76 0.38
CA GLY A 45 1.55 3.80 1.44
C GLY A 45 1.16 4.42 2.77
N ILE A 46 1.24 3.59 3.80
CA ILE A 46 0.85 3.92 5.16
C ILE A 46 1.89 3.39 6.14
N ARG A 47 2.13 4.13 7.22
CA ARG A 47 2.76 3.66 8.46
C ARG A 47 1.70 3.63 9.53
N ASN A 48 1.55 2.51 10.20
CA ASN A 48 0.58 2.32 11.27
C ASN A 48 1.28 2.00 12.58
N TYR A 49 1.15 2.87 13.57
CA TYR A 49 1.66 2.70 14.92
C TYR A 49 0.57 2.18 15.86
N ASP A 50 0.97 1.47 16.91
CA ASP A 50 0.07 1.09 17.99
C ASP A 50 -0.50 2.36 18.65
N PRO A 51 -1.83 2.49 18.82
CA PRO A 51 -2.43 3.64 19.48
C PRO A 51 -2.00 3.78 20.96
N GLY A 52 -1.45 2.73 21.58
CA GLY A 52 -1.10 2.73 22.99
C GLY A 52 -2.30 2.66 23.91
N PRO A 53 -2.07 2.68 25.25
CA PRO A 53 -3.12 2.41 26.25
C PRO A 53 -4.19 3.51 26.34
N LEU A 54 -3.91 4.72 25.91
CA LEU A 54 -4.84 5.85 25.90
C LEU A 54 -5.44 6.11 24.52
N GLY A 55 -4.95 5.42 23.51
CA GLY A 55 -5.41 5.59 22.14
C GLY A 55 -6.81 5.00 21.97
N GLN A 56 -7.66 5.79 21.35
CA GLN A 56 -8.95 5.33 20.85
C GLN A 56 -8.81 5.21 19.34
N GLY A 57 -8.59 4.00 18.83
CA GLY A 57 -8.56 3.91 17.40
C GLY A 57 -7.72 2.78 16.82
N GLY A 58 -7.72 2.66 15.51
CA GLY A 58 -7.07 1.64 14.71
C GLY A 58 -5.57 1.80 14.53
N GLY A 59 -4.94 2.59 15.35
CA GLY A 59 -3.53 2.95 15.24
C GLY A 59 -3.35 4.41 14.80
N LEU A 60 -2.16 4.89 15.07
CA LEU A 60 -1.73 6.22 14.64
C LEU A 60 -1.20 6.10 13.21
N GLN A 61 -1.88 6.75 12.27
CA GLN A 61 -1.68 6.49 10.84
C GLN A 61 -0.95 7.65 10.17
N ILE A 62 0.12 7.33 9.45
CA ILE A 62 0.83 8.27 8.59
C ILE A 62 0.65 7.84 7.15
N PHE A 63 -0.09 8.62 6.38
CA PHE A 63 -0.21 8.44 4.93
C PHE A 63 0.95 9.12 4.23
N TYR A 64 1.46 8.50 3.17
CA TYR A 64 2.55 9.11 2.40
C TYR A 64 2.45 8.81 0.92
N GLY A 65 3.05 9.70 0.12
CA GLY A 65 3.23 9.53 -1.31
C GLY A 65 4.50 10.20 -1.80
N SER A 66 5.07 9.71 -2.90
CA SER A 66 6.16 10.37 -3.59
C SER A 66 6.19 10.08 -5.07
N LEU A 67 6.76 11.02 -5.81
CA LEU A 67 7.07 10.95 -7.23
C LEU A 67 8.54 11.27 -7.40
N ASP A 68 9.29 10.36 -8.04
CA ASP A 68 10.70 10.52 -8.37
C ASP A 68 10.86 10.46 -9.89
N TYR A 69 11.55 11.43 -10.49
CA TYR A 69 11.79 11.49 -11.94
C TYR A 69 13.26 11.77 -12.25
N ALA A 70 13.88 10.89 -13.03
CA ALA A 70 15.24 11.09 -13.51
C ALA A 70 15.23 11.94 -14.80
N ILE A 71 15.75 13.16 -14.71
CA ILE A 71 15.91 14.07 -15.87
C ILE A 71 16.97 13.52 -16.84
N ASN A 72 18.04 12.98 -16.26
CA ASN A 72 19.14 12.33 -16.98
C ASN A 72 19.81 11.30 -16.05
N ASN A 73 20.86 10.63 -16.52
CA ASN A 73 21.57 9.57 -15.76
C ASN A 73 22.32 10.08 -14.51
N ARG A 74 22.25 11.38 -14.17
CA ARG A 74 22.90 11.96 -12.98
C ARG A 74 21.98 12.84 -12.16
N THR A 75 20.81 13.22 -12.67
CA THR A 75 19.93 14.20 -12.00
C THR A 75 18.54 13.63 -11.84
N GLN A 76 18.06 13.63 -10.63
CA GLN A 76 16.72 13.19 -10.25
C GLN A 76 16.03 14.30 -9.46
N VAL A 77 14.78 14.60 -9.81
CA VAL A 77 13.87 15.45 -9.03
C VAL A 77 12.89 14.57 -8.29
N SER A 78 12.44 15.03 -7.14
CA SER A 78 11.47 14.32 -6.31
C SER A 78 10.42 15.26 -5.73
N PHE A 79 9.19 14.77 -5.64
CA PHE A 79 8.11 15.38 -4.87
C PHE A 79 7.61 14.35 -3.88
N SER A 80 7.43 14.74 -2.63
CA SER A 80 6.93 13.82 -1.61
C SER A 80 6.03 14.53 -0.63
N ALA A 81 5.10 13.77 -0.05
CA ALA A 81 4.16 14.25 0.94
C ALA A 81 3.95 13.20 2.02
N ASN A 82 3.69 13.65 3.24
CA ASN A 82 3.14 12.82 4.29
C ASN A 82 2.15 13.60 5.14
N LEU A 83 1.19 12.88 5.70
CA LEU A 83 0.16 13.39 6.59
C LEU A 83 0.03 12.49 7.81
N PHE A 84 0.12 13.10 8.98
CA PHE A 84 -0.21 12.55 10.28
C PHE A 84 -1.23 13.48 10.95
N ASP A 85 -2.34 12.94 11.47
CA ASP A 85 -3.41 13.70 12.09
C ASP A 85 -4.13 12.81 13.12
N ASP A 86 -3.55 12.72 14.34
CA ASP A 86 -4.09 11.84 15.37
C ASP A 86 -3.85 12.38 16.79
N LEU A 87 -4.72 11.97 17.70
CA LEU A 87 -4.53 12.10 19.14
C LEU A 87 -3.47 11.10 19.59
N LEU A 88 -2.37 11.55 20.19
CA LEU A 88 -1.32 10.64 20.63
C LEU A 88 -1.84 9.67 21.70
N GLY A 89 -1.56 8.40 21.55
CA GLY A 89 -1.97 7.34 22.48
C GLY A 89 -1.19 7.30 23.80
N ARG A 90 -0.25 8.21 23.98
CA ARG A 90 0.60 8.34 25.18
C ARG A 90 0.64 9.77 25.65
N VAL A 91 0.81 9.93 26.97
CA VAL A 91 0.97 11.26 27.57
C VAL A 91 2.37 11.81 27.36
N ILE A 92 2.46 13.13 27.21
CA ILE A 92 3.69 13.89 27.23
C ILE A 92 3.54 14.92 28.36
N ASN A 93 4.44 14.91 29.31
CA ASN A 93 4.38 15.77 30.50
C ASN A 93 3.00 15.72 31.21
N GLY A 94 2.45 14.50 31.38
CA GLY A 94 1.15 14.26 32.02
C GLY A 94 -0.07 14.68 31.21
N ARG A 95 0.06 15.05 29.95
CA ARG A 95 -1.02 15.51 29.05
C ARG A 95 -1.05 14.69 27.79
N GLN A 96 -2.22 14.53 27.19
CA GLN A 96 -2.42 13.85 25.93
C GLN A 96 -2.61 14.89 24.81
N PRO A 97 -1.59 15.19 24.00
CA PRO A 97 -1.72 16.13 22.90
C PRO A 97 -2.34 15.47 21.66
N GLU A 98 -3.05 16.27 20.89
CA GLU A 98 -3.40 16.01 19.51
C GLU A 98 -2.35 16.65 18.61
N VAL A 99 -1.89 15.94 17.58
CA VAL A 99 -0.83 16.42 16.71
C VAL A 99 -1.19 16.19 15.26
N GLN A 100 -1.10 17.25 14.46
CA GLN A 100 -1.22 17.19 13.03
C GLN A 100 0.08 17.66 12.39
N ILE A 101 0.69 16.82 11.57
CA ILE A 101 1.89 17.14 10.80
C ILE A 101 1.67 16.74 9.35
N ALA A 102 1.58 17.74 8.47
CA ALA A 102 1.57 17.54 7.04
C ALA A 102 2.81 18.14 6.41
N ALA A 103 3.51 17.39 5.55
CA ALA A 103 4.69 17.84 4.86
C ALA A 103 4.53 17.68 3.35
N LEU A 104 4.95 18.71 2.61
CA LEU A 104 5.08 18.71 1.16
C LEU A 104 6.51 19.10 0.81
N ALA A 105 7.24 18.23 0.12
CA ALA A 105 8.64 18.42 -0.21
C ALA A 105 8.90 18.38 -1.72
N ALA A 106 9.76 19.29 -2.17
CA ALA A 106 10.42 19.21 -3.48
C ALA A 106 11.91 19.00 -3.27
N GLY A 107 12.49 18.03 -3.96
CA GLY A 107 13.89 17.64 -3.82
C GLY A 107 14.61 17.51 -5.15
N LEU A 108 15.93 17.67 -5.08
CA LEU A 108 16.85 17.46 -6.18
C LEU A 108 18.01 16.59 -5.69
N LYS A 109 18.39 15.59 -6.49
CA LYS A 109 19.56 14.76 -6.25
C LYS A 109 20.44 14.75 -7.51
N TYR A 110 21.75 14.95 -7.31
CA TYR A 110 22.75 14.89 -8.34
C TYR A 110 23.83 13.87 -8.00
N GLN A 111 24.11 12.94 -8.91
CA GLN A 111 25.16 11.94 -8.77
C GLN A 111 26.50 12.52 -9.27
N ILE A 112 27.40 12.88 -8.34
CA ILE A 112 28.68 13.50 -8.61
C ILE A 112 29.64 12.49 -9.22
N HIS A 113 29.65 11.27 -8.65
CA HIS A 113 30.57 10.20 -9.04
C HIS A 113 29.86 8.85 -9.11
N HIS A 114 30.17 8.11 -10.17
CA HIS A 114 29.73 6.72 -10.34
C HIS A 114 30.81 5.92 -11.07
N ARG A 115 31.51 5.06 -10.36
CA ARG A 115 32.50 4.13 -10.94
C ARG A 115 32.43 2.78 -10.26
N LYS A 116 32.37 1.69 -11.06
CA LYS A 116 32.38 0.30 -10.58
C LYS A 116 31.45 0.10 -9.36
N ASN A 117 32.06 0.12 -8.18
CA ASN A 117 31.39 -0.22 -6.92
C ASN A 117 31.04 1.01 -6.06
N LEU A 118 31.41 2.23 -6.48
CA LEU A 118 31.22 3.45 -5.68
C LEU A 118 30.38 4.46 -6.44
N ALA A 119 29.29 4.90 -5.79
CA ALA A 119 28.51 6.04 -6.19
C ALA A 119 28.51 7.09 -5.07
N ILE A 120 28.62 8.38 -5.45
CA ILE A 120 28.55 9.52 -4.52
C ILE A 120 27.59 10.53 -5.10
N GLY A 121 26.72 11.05 -4.29
CA GLY A 121 25.73 12.06 -4.67
C GLY A 121 25.68 13.24 -3.70
N VAL A 122 24.97 14.26 -4.12
CA VAL A 122 24.49 15.35 -3.29
C VAL A 122 23.01 15.53 -3.54
N GLY A 123 22.24 15.79 -2.51
CA GLY A 123 20.81 16.05 -2.60
C GLY A 123 20.39 17.17 -1.67
N GLY A 124 19.31 17.84 -2.01
CA GLY A 124 18.70 18.83 -1.15
C GLY A 124 17.19 18.87 -1.33
N SER A 125 16.49 19.33 -0.32
CA SER A 125 15.04 19.56 -0.36
C SER A 125 14.63 20.86 0.30
N LEU A 126 13.50 21.40 -0.19
CA LEU A 126 12.70 22.40 0.48
C LEU A 126 11.33 21.80 0.77
N GLU A 127 10.83 22.03 1.99
CA GLU A 127 9.62 21.42 2.49
C GLU A 127 8.71 22.45 3.13
N ALA A 128 7.45 22.48 2.72
CA ALA A 128 6.39 23.19 3.42
C ALA A 128 5.80 22.23 4.46
N LEU A 129 5.84 22.65 5.72
CA LEU A 129 5.43 21.85 6.87
C LEU A 129 4.28 22.54 7.60
N TRP A 130 3.11 21.90 7.64
CA TRP A 130 2.02 22.25 8.54
C TRP A 130 2.21 21.54 9.86
N VAL A 131 2.22 22.31 10.95
CA VAL A 131 2.29 21.78 12.32
C VAL A 131 1.15 22.36 13.12
N SER A 132 0.22 21.52 13.55
CA SER A 132 -0.82 21.87 14.50
C SER A 132 -0.72 20.98 15.72
N SER A 133 -0.88 21.55 16.91
CA SER A 133 -0.85 20.79 18.15
C SER A 133 -1.52 21.56 19.29
N ASN A 134 -1.68 20.89 20.44
CA ASN A 134 -2.23 21.44 21.67
C ASN A 134 -1.49 20.91 22.89
N ASN A 135 -2.01 21.25 24.08
CA ASN A 135 -1.54 20.70 25.36
C ASN A 135 -0.03 20.86 25.60
N PHE A 136 0.55 22.00 25.20
CA PHE A 136 1.96 22.38 25.39
C PHE A 136 2.98 21.52 24.60
N LEU A 137 2.52 20.76 23.63
CA LEU A 137 3.41 20.15 22.65
C LEU A 137 3.45 21.02 21.39
N PHE A 138 4.62 21.51 21.00
CA PHE A 138 4.82 22.45 19.87
C PHE A 138 3.98 23.73 19.93
N VAL A 139 3.41 24.03 21.09
CA VAL A 139 2.61 25.23 21.38
C VAL A 139 2.90 25.68 22.80
N PRO A 140 2.88 27.00 23.10
CA PRO A 140 3.13 27.51 24.45
C PRO A 140 1.91 27.43 25.39
N THR A 141 0.76 26.95 24.89
CA THR A 141 -0.53 26.94 25.59
C THR A 141 -1.20 25.56 25.52
N ALA A 142 -2.33 25.42 26.23
CA ALA A 142 -3.18 24.23 26.10
C ALA A 142 -4.08 24.27 24.85
N GLU A 143 -4.24 25.43 24.22
CA GLU A 143 -5.09 25.61 23.04
C GLU A 143 -4.49 24.99 21.80
N THR A 144 -5.34 24.56 20.88
CA THR A 144 -4.90 24.09 19.56
C THR A 144 -4.45 25.27 18.71
N LEU A 145 -3.19 25.24 18.30
CA LEU A 145 -2.61 26.22 17.37
C LEU A 145 -1.97 25.49 16.20
N GLY A 146 -2.09 26.08 15.01
CA GLY A 146 -1.48 25.53 13.79
C GLY A 146 -0.77 26.61 12.98
N THR A 147 0.36 26.25 12.36
CA THR A 147 1.11 27.16 11.49
C THR A 147 1.79 26.41 10.35
N TRP A 148 1.96 27.11 9.22
CA TRP A 148 2.85 26.69 8.16
C TRP A 148 4.26 27.17 8.46
N THR A 149 5.23 26.28 8.29
CA THR A 149 6.65 26.60 8.43
C THR A 149 7.46 25.95 7.32
N LEU A 150 8.73 26.33 7.20
CA LEU A 150 9.66 25.77 6.24
C LEU A 150 10.63 24.82 6.94
N ALA A 151 10.86 23.69 6.30
CA ALA A 151 11.94 22.76 6.63
C ALA A 151 12.77 22.47 5.38
N GLY A 152 13.89 21.81 5.55
CA GLY A 152 14.72 21.44 4.44
C GLY A 152 15.80 20.44 4.81
N SER A 153 16.46 19.88 3.79
CA SER A 153 17.59 18.98 3.99
C SER A 153 18.69 19.18 2.97
N LEU A 154 19.92 18.90 3.40
CA LEU A 154 21.08 18.75 2.53
C LEU A 154 21.74 17.41 2.83
N GLN A 155 21.96 16.57 1.82
CA GLN A 155 22.34 15.17 1.98
C GLN A 155 23.54 14.85 1.08
N PHE A 156 24.45 13.99 1.56
CA PHE A 156 25.63 13.53 0.83
C PHE A 156 25.67 12.01 0.80
N PRO A 157 24.79 11.36 0.02
CA PRO A 157 24.72 9.92 -0.03
C PRO A 157 25.94 9.30 -0.71
N ILE A 158 26.47 8.26 -0.09
CA ILE A 158 27.53 7.40 -0.58
C ILE A 158 26.98 5.97 -0.63
N THR A 159 27.13 5.30 -1.76
CA THR A 159 26.73 3.90 -1.94
C THR A 159 27.92 3.09 -2.40
N TYR A 160 28.23 2.02 -1.69
CA TYR A 160 29.31 1.10 -2.05
C TYR A 160 28.76 -0.31 -2.28
N SER A 161 28.95 -0.86 -3.49
CA SER A 161 28.55 -2.22 -3.85
C SER A 161 29.58 -3.22 -3.35
N LEU A 162 29.25 -3.93 -2.26
CA LEU A 162 30.07 -5.00 -1.69
C LEU A 162 30.06 -6.25 -2.58
N SER A 163 28.92 -6.51 -3.21
CA SER A 163 28.74 -7.53 -4.24
C SER A 163 27.69 -7.05 -5.26
N PRO A 164 27.46 -7.80 -6.36
CA PRO A 164 26.39 -7.48 -7.31
C PRO A 164 24.98 -7.44 -6.68
N GLN A 165 24.77 -8.05 -5.51
CA GLN A 165 23.48 -8.14 -4.82
C GLN A 165 23.43 -7.39 -3.50
N LEU A 166 24.58 -6.90 -3.00
CA LEU A 166 24.68 -6.28 -1.68
C LEU A 166 25.33 -4.90 -1.77
N GLN A 167 24.61 -3.88 -1.32
CA GLN A 167 25.12 -2.52 -1.23
C GLN A 167 25.09 -2.03 0.21
N TRP A 168 26.13 -1.31 0.59
CA TRP A 168 26.21 -0.52 1.80
C TRP A 168 26.01 0.96 1.44
N HIS A 169 25.26 1.66 2.28
CA HIS A 169 24.92 3.06 2.12
C HIS A 169 25.34 3.86 3.34
N PHE A 170 25.88 5.05 3.12
CA PHE A 170 26.22 6.00 4.16
C PHE A 170 25.80 7.39 3.71
N THR A 171 25.05 8.11 4.55
CA THR A 171 24.47 9.40 4.15
C THR A 171 24.55 10.40 5.32
N PRO A 172 25.64 11.16 5.41
CA PRO A 172 25.65 12.37 6.21
C PRO A 172 24.58 13.33 5.69
N ASN A 173 23.80 13.91 6.60
CA ASN A 173 22.80 14.90 6.23
C ASN A 173 22.67 16.00 7.27
N LEU A 174 22.27 17.18 6.80
CA LEU A 174 21.88 18.32 7.59
C LEU A 174 20.38 18.55 7.36
N THR A 175 19.58 18.53 8.42
CA THR A 175 18.16 18.90 8.36
C THR A 175 17.93 20.21 9.08
N TYR A 176 17.14 21.05 8.49
CA TYR A 176 16.69 22.31 9.06
C TYR A 176 15.21 22.23 9.40
N PHE A 177 14.90 22.48 10.65
CA PHE A 177 13.58 22.83 11.15
C PHE A 177 13.74 24.15 11.95
N PRO A 178 12.70 24.98 12.08
CA PRO A 178 12.77 26.12 12.98
C PRO A 178 12.92 25.66 14.44
N ASP A 179 13.52 26.48 15.28
CA ASP A 179 13.64 26.19 16.71
C ASP A 179 12.28 26.30 17.43
N THR A 180 11.36 27.10 16.88
CA THR A 180 10.03 27.30 17.45
C THR A 180 8.96 27.37 16.36
N VAL A 181 7.74 26.94 16.71
CA VAL A 181 6.52 27.03 15.89
C VAL A 181 5.34 27.53 16.73
N ASN A 182 4.19 27.78 16.14
CA ASN A 182 2.93 28.04 16.84
C ASN A 182 3.05 29.11 17.95
N LYS A 183 3.62 30.30 17.62
CA LYS A 183 3.80 31.41 18.54
C LYS A 183 4.79 31.15 19.70
N GLY A 184 5.78 30.30 19.49
CA GLY A 184 6.88 30.08 20.44
C GLY A 184 6.89 28.71 21.11
N GLY A 185 6.13 27.73 20.62
CA GLY A 185 6.30 26.33 21.04
C GLY A 185 7.62 25.75 20.51
N ASP A 186 8.39 25.09 21.37
CA ASP A 186 9.65 24.46 21.00
C ASP A 186 9.46 23.47 19.86
N PHE A 187 10.41 23.46 18.91
CA PHE A 187 10.41 22.56 17.78
C PHE A 187 11.81 21.98 17.53
N TYR A 188 11.99 21.16 16.53
CA TYR A 188 13.17 20.31 16.39
C TYR A 188 14.51 21.02 16.16
N GLY A 189 14.51 22.21 15.54
CA GLY A 189 15.74 22.96 15.23
C GLY A 189 16.60 22.30 14.16
N THR A 190 17.80 22.86 13.95
CA THR A 190 18.76 22.35 12.97
C THR A 190 19.49 21.13 13.51
N ASN A 191 19.63 20.07 12.71
CA ASN A 191 20.22 18.81 13.16
C ASN A 191 21.16 18.19 12.11
N PHE A 192 22.34 17.73 12.57
CA PHE A 192 23.19 16.85 11.80
C PHE A 192 22.81 15.41 12.07
N ASN A 193 22.80 14.58 11.01
CA ASN A 193 22.49 13.17 11.13
C ASN A 193 23.49 12.35 10.32
N PHE A 194 23.84 11.18 10.82
CA PHE A 194 24.64 10.20 10.12
C PHE A 194 23.76 8.97 9.87
N GLY A 195 23.35 8.81 8.61
CA GLY A 195 22.60 7.64 8.19
C GLY A 195 23.49 6.55 7.66
N THR A 196 23.22 5.30 8.02
CA THR A 196 23.84 4.12 7.39
C THR A 196 22.81 3.03 7.16
N GLY A 197 23.05 2.20 6.15
CA GLY A 197 22.10 1.13 5.82
C GLY A 197 22.67 0.14 4.81
N ILE A 198 21.93 -0.91 4.62
CA ILE A 198 22.23 -1.97 3.64
C ILE A 198 21.01 -2.27 2.79
N SER A 199 21.25 -2.64 1.54
CA SER A 199 20.27 -3.27 0.66
C SER A 199 20.84 -4.57 0.13
N TRP A 200 20.08 -5.65 0.28
CA TRP A 200 20.48 -6.98 -0.13
C TRP A 200 19.39 -7.65 -0.95
N GLN A 201 19.75 -8.14 -2.14
CA GLN A 201 18.87 -8.85 -3.05
C GLN A 201 19.22 -10.35 -3.08
N PRO A 202 18.73 -11.16 -2.10
CA PRO A 202 18.96 -12.61 -2.09
C PRO A 202 18.29 -13.34 -3.25
N HIS A 203 17.24 -12.75 -3.82
CA HIS A 203 16.49 -13.32 -4.93
C HIS A 203 16.05 -12.18 -5.87
N PRO A 204 15.92 -12.40 -7.19
CA PRO A 204 15.51 -11.35 -8.16
C PRO A 204 14.22 -10.60 -7.79
N ARG A 205 13.31 -11.20 -7.02
CA ARG A 205 12.07 -10.57 -6.59
C ARG A 205 12.10 -9.97 -5.19
N PHE A 206 13.13 -10.24 -4.38
CA PHE A 206 13.19 -9.80 -2.99
C PHE A 206 14.41 -8.93 -2.73
N ASN A 207 14.18 -7.73 -2.24
CA ASN A 207 15.21 -6.86 -1.67
C ASN A 207 14.94 -6.70 -0.18
N LEU A 208 15.94 -6.93 0.64
CA LEU A 208 15.92 -6.66 2.07
C LEU A 208 16.64 -5.34 2.33
N PHE A 209 16.06 -4.50 3.19
CA PHE A 209 16.59 -3.20 3.55
C PHE A 209 16.69 -3.07 5.07
N ALA A 210 17.78 -2.50 5.53
CA ALA A 210 17.93 -2.06 6.91
C ALA A 210 18.64 -0.70 6.91
N ASP A 211 18.15 0.25 7.68
CA ASP A 211 18.79 1.55 7.84
C ASP A 211 18.63 2.10 9.26
N VAL A 212 19.57 2.96 9.64
CA VAL A 212 19.54 3.74 10.86
C VAL A 212 20.08 5.15 10.60
N ASN A 213 19.41 6.16 11.11
CA ASN A 213 19.85 7.55 11.18
C ASN A 213 20.15 7.91 12.63
N LEU A 214 21.36 8.41 12.86
CA LEU A 214 21.86 8.84 14.17
C LEU A 214 21.94 10.37 14.19
N PRO A 215 21.02 11.06 14.87
CA PRO A 215 21.09 12.51 15.04
C PRO A 215 22.18 12.88 16.04
N VAL A 216 22.87 14.01 15.78
CA VAL A 216 24.00 14.48 16.60
C VAL A 216 23.77 15.87 17.18
N GLY A 217 22.70 16.56 16.74
CA GLY A 217 22.39 17.92 17.19
C GLY A 217 22.97 19.02 16.27
N PRO A 218 22.85 20.30 16.61
CA PRO A 218 22.45 20.87 17.90
C PRO A 218 20.96 20.82 18.25
N GLY A 219 20.06 20.65 17.27
CA GLY A 219 18.64 20.40 17.52
C GLY A 219 18.36 18.98 17.97
N GLY A 220 17.11 18.54 17.82
CA GLY A 220 16.70 17.18 18.11
C GLY A 220 15.76 16.61 17.05
N ASN A 221 15.34 15.38 17.23
CA ASN A 221 14.47 14.69 16.29
C ASN A 221 13.34 13.88 16.95
N ALA A 222 13.24 13.92 18.26
CA ALA A 222 12.25 13.21 19.06
C ALA A 222 11.78 14.07 20.22
N VAL A 223 10.62 13.72 20.78
CA VAL A 223 10.05 14.36 21.98
C VAL A 223 10.08 13.36 23.12
N ARG A 224 10.64 13.75 24.26
CA ARG A 224 10.66 12.92 25.46
C ARG A 224 9.33 13.00 26.21
N SER A 225 8.78 11.84 26.61
CA SER A 225 7.46 11.78 27.26
C SER A 225 7.42 12.42 28.64
N SER A 226 8.51 12.37 29.39
CA SER A 226 8.55 12.83 30.79
C SER A 226 8.37 14.34 30.96
N ASP A 227 8.88 15.14 30.04
CA ASP A 227 8.95 16.61 30.16
C ASP A 227 8.62 17.38 28.87
N GLY A 228 8.43 16.67 27.73
CA GLY A 228 8.19 17.27 26.43
C GLY A 228 9.45 17.83 25.75
N ALA A 229 10.65 17.62 26.32
CA ALA A 229 11.88 18.15 25.76
C ALA A 229 12.22 17.51 24.41
N ILE A 230 12.77 18.33 23.50
CA ILE A 230 13.30 17.88 22.23
C ILE A 230 14.66 17.21 22.47
N VAL A 231 14.81 15.97 22.00
CA VAL A 231 15.98 15.12 22.22
C VAL A 231 16.44 14.43 20.94
N ASN A 232 17.64 13.85 20.96
CA ASN A 232 18.20 13.08 19.85
C ASN A 232 18.05 11.59 20.11
N LEU A 233 17.28 10.89 19.25
CA LEU A 233 17.09 9.45 19.31
C LEU A 233 17.29 8.82 17.93
N PRO A 234 17.84 7.59 17.85
CA PRO A 234 18.01 6.89 16.58
C PRO A 234 16.68 6.65 15.86
N VAL A 235 16.68 6.88 14.53
CA VAL A 235 15.58 6.47 13.66
C VAL A 235 16.04 5.29 12.83
N TRP A 236 15.30 4.21 12.85
CA TRP A 236 15.65 2.98 12.15
C TRP A 236 14.50 2.42 11.33
N SER A 237 14.86 1.60 10.34
CA SER A 237 13.90 0.75 9.62
C SER A 237 14.52 -0.60 9.24
N LEU A 238 13.66 -1.59 9.17
CA LEU A 238 13.96 -2.92 8.67
C LEU A 238 12.78 -3.41 7.83
N GLY A 239 13.04 -3.86 6.61
CA GLY A 239 11.94 -4.34 5.79
C GLY A 239 12.39 -4.98 4.49
N LEU A 240 11.40 -5.26 3.67
CA LEU A 240 11.58 -5.92 2.38
C LEU A 240 10.78 -5.22 1.29
N ARG A 241 11.29 -5.31 0.08
CA ARG A 241 10.59 -4.99 -1.15
C ARG A 241 10.38 -6.26 -1.95
N PHE A 242 9.15 -6.56 -2.29
CA PHE A 242 8.77 -7.65 -3.16
C PHE A 242 8.39 -7.12 -4.54
N LEU A 243 9.15 -7.50 -5.58
CA LEU A 243 8.84 -7.18 -6.98
C LEU A 243 7.74 -8.12 -7.48
N ALA A 244 6.50 -7.68 -7.37
CA ALA A 244 5.35 -8.44 -7.83
C ALA A 244 5.34 -8.58 -9.36
N THR A 245 5.65 -7.47 -10.05
CA THR A 245 5.89 -7.44 -11.50
C THR A 245 7.16 -6.64 -11.80
N PRO A 246 7.67 -6.62 -13.04
CA PRO A 246 8.78 -5.75 -13.40
C PRO A 246 8.55 -4.26 -13.14
N LEU A 247 7.29 -3.83 -13.04
CA LEU A 247 6.89 -2.43 -12.87
C LEU A 247 6.36 -2.10 -11.48
N VAL A 248 5.95 -3.12 -10.70
CA VAL A 248 5.28 -2.95 -9.41
C VAL A 248 6.02 -3.68 -8.32
N ALA A 249 6.30 -2.99 -7.23
CA ALA A 249 6.83 -3.58 -6.02
C ALA A 249 5.94 -3.26 -4.81
N ILE A 250 5.92 -4.19 -3.84
CA ILE A 250 5.32 -4.02 -2.53
C ILE A 250 6.44 -3.82 -1.53
N ASP A 251 6.29 -2.81 -0.70
CA ASP A 251 7.18 -2.50 0.40
C ASP A 251 6.52 -2.85 1.72
N LEU A 252 7.21 -3.63 2.55
CA LEU A 252 6.79 -3.95 3.92
C LEU A 252 7.96 -3.67 4.86
N ALA A 253 7.73 -2.90 5.92
CA ALA A 253 8.77 -2.57 6.87
C ALA A 253 8.25 -2.37 8.30
N ALA A 254 9.17 -2.49 9.26
CA ALA A 254 9.04 -1.98 10.61
C ALA A 254 9.94 -0.75 10.77
N THR A 255 9.46 0.30 11.43
CA THR A 255 10.21 1.55 11.63
C THR A 255 9.69 2.33 12.83
N ASN A 256 10.55 3.15 13.44
CA ASN A 256 10.14 4.17 14.41
C ASN A 256 10.17 5.59 13.83
N GLY A 257 10.28 5.74 12.51
CA GLY A 257 10.41 7.05 11.84
C GLY A 257 9.07 7.72 11.54
N LEU A 258 8.93 9.00 11.83
CA LEU A 258 7.69 9.77 11.67
C LEU A 258 7.32 9.97 10.19
N GLY A 259 8.21 10.44 9.34
CA GLY A 259 7.86 10.85 7.98
C GLY A 259 8.68 10.19 6.89
N ILE A 260 8.40 10.55 5.63
CA ILE A 260 9.10 10.04 4.44
C ILE A 260 9.73 11.15 3.58
N THR A 261 9.36 12.42 3.80
CA THR A 261 10.01 13.53 3.09
C THR A 261 11.46 13.67 3.56
N PRO A 262 12.36 14.26 2.77
CA PRO A 262 13.78 14.28 3.10
C PRO A 262 14.14 14.82 4.48
N ALA A 263 13.43 15.82 5.00
CA ALA A 263 13.63 16.29 6.37
C ALA A 263 12.86 15.43 7.39
N THR A 264 11.56 15.16 7.18
CA THR A 264 10.74 14.47 8.17
C THR A 264 11.13 13.01 8.40
N ARG A 265 11.82 12.34 7.46
CA ARG A 265 12.32 10.97 7.65
C ARG A 265 13.41 10.83 8.72
N THR A 266 14.01 11.96 9.13
CA THR A 266 14.98 11.99 10.23
C THR A 266 14.32 12.12 11.59
N LEU A 267 13.02 12.44 11.62
CA LEU A 267 12.24 12.55 12.85
C LEU A 267 11.78 11.17 13.32
N ALA A 268 11.89 10.95 14.63
CA ALA A 268 11.36 9.80 15.29
C ALA A 268 9.88 9.98 15.64
N PHE A 269 9.13 8.89 15.71
CA PHE A 269 7.73 8.96 16.12
C PHE A 269 7.59 9.32 17.61
N LEU A 270 6.54 10.06 17.92
CA LEU A 270 6.25 10.66 19.21
C LEU A 270 5.48 9.72 20.16
N PRO A 271 5.79 9.72 21.47
CA PRO A 271 7.00 10.20 22.12
C PRO A 271 8.08 9.11 22.16
N ASP A 272 9.30 9.46 22.61
CA ASP A 272 10.42 8.58 22.99
C ASP A 272 10.98 7.67 21.87
N ALA A 273 10.46 7.71 20.64
CA ALA A 273 10.90 6.85 19.52
C ALA A 273 10.84 5.33 19.80
N ASP A 274 10.13 4.89 20.82
CA ASP A 274 10.04 3.50 21.27
C ASP A 274 8.89 2.72 20.63
N GLN A 275 8.01 3.41 19.93
CA GLN A 275 6.92 2.79 19.17
C GLN A 275 7.41 2.36 17.80
N VAL A 276 6.91 1.22 17.34
CA VAL A 276 7.24 0.63 16.05
C VAL A 276 6.01 0.64 15.15
N ALA A 277 6.11 1.31 14.00
CA ALA A 277 5.11 1.20 12.95
C ALA A 277 5.34 -0.05 12.11
N ILE A 278 4.25 -0.63 11.66
CA ILE A 278 4.25 -1.47 10.46
C ILE A 278 3.95 -0.56 9.26
N MET A 279 4.86 -0.59 8.30
CA MET A 279 4.75 0.15 7.04
C MET A 279 4.33 -0.80 5.92
N ALA A 280 3.33 -0.39 5.14
CA ALA A 280 2.95 -1.04 3.90
C ALA A 280 2.89 -0.01 2.77
N GLY A 281 3.48 -0.33 1.63
CA GLY A 281 3.54 0.59 0.49
C GLY A 281 3.58 -0.12 -0.85
N LEU A 282 3.28 0.65 -1.87
CA LEU A 282 3.37 0.27 -3.27
C LEU A 282 4.36 1.19 -3.99
N THR A 283 5.25 0.59 -4.76
CA THR A 283 6.14 1.30 -5.68
C THR A 283 5.76 0.92 -7.10
N TYR A 284 5.47 1.91 -7.94
CA TYR A 284 5.15 1.72 -9.36
C TYR A 284 6.11 2.50 -10.24
N THR A 285 6.75 1.82 -11.20
CA THR A 285 7.65 2.42 -12.18
C THR A 285 7.03 2.18 -13.56
N PRO A 286 6.25 3.12 -14.12
CA PRO A 286 5.71 3.00 -15.46
C PRO A 286 6.86 2.87 -16.48
N ASN A 287 6.60 2.18 -17.57
CA ASN A 287 7.56 2.01 -18.66
C ASN A 287 7.69 3.34 -19.45
N SER A 288 8.49 4.27 -18.90
CA SER A 288 8.56 5.65 -19.35
C SER A 288 9.99 6.04 -19.64
N GLY A 289 10.59 5.78 -20.66
CA GLY A 289 11.91 6.25 -21.04
C GLY A 289 12.62 5.31 -21.98
N PRO A 290 13.42 5.84 -22.91
CA PRO A 290 14.10 5.04 -23.94
C PRO A 290 15.13 4.08 -23.35
N ASN A 291 15.66 4.36 -22.17
CA ASN A 291 16.68 3.55 -21.48
C ASN A 291 16.10 2.67 -20.37
N PHE A 292 14.77 2.67 -20.19
CA PHE A 292 14.14 1.82 -19.20
C PHE A 292 13.94 0.41 -19.74
N SER A 293 14.75 -0.51 -19.26
CA SER A 293 14.53 -1.96 -19.47
C SER A 293 13.94 -2.56 -18.20
N PRO A 294 12.68 -2.99 -18.21
CA PRO A 294 12.10 -3.66 -17.04
C PRO A 294 12.92 -4.91 -16.74
N PRO A 295 13.19 -5.20 -15.45
CA PRO A 295 13.95 -6.38 -15.07
C PRO A 295 13.25 -7.66 -15.55
N LEU A 296 14.02 -8.60 -16.11
CA LEU A 296 13.56 -9.93 -16.44
C LEU A 296 13.39 -10.72 -15.13
N LEU A 297 12.19 -10.69 -14.56
CA LEU A 297 11.91 -11.45 -13.37
C LEU A 297 11.69 -12.94 -13.72
N PRO A 298 12.22 -13.88 -12.93
CA PRO A 298 11.88 -15.27 -13.06
C PRO A 298 10.36 -15.43 -12.95
N ARG A 299 9.76 -16.11 -13.91
CA ARG A 299 8.33 -16.43 -13.86
C ARG A 299 8.10 -17.44 -12.74
N PHE A 300 7.12 -17.19 -11.87
CA PHE A 300 6.63 -18.22 -10.96
C PHE A 300 5.94 -19.36 -11.73
N ARG A 301 5.53 -19.10 -12.97
CA ARG A 301 4.73 -19.97 -13.81
C ARG A 301 5.59 -20.67 -14.85
N ARG A 302 5.31 -21.96 -15.03
CA ARG A 302 5.88 -22.78 -16.10
C ARG A 302 4.83 -22.87 -17.22
N GLY A 303 5.07 -22.24 -18.36
CA GLY A 303 4.22 -22.36 -19.55
C GLY A 303 4.15 -21.07 -20.38
N SER A 304 3.68 -21.18 -21.60
CA SER A 304 3.32 -20.05 -22.43
C SER A 304 1.98 -19.46 -21.94
N ARG A 305 1.88 -18.14 -21.92
CA ARG A 305 0.63 -17.46 -21.54
C ARG A 305 -0.47 -17.81 -22.56
N GLN A 306 -1.56 -18.36 -22.08
CA GLN A 306 -2.75 -18.55 -22.88
C GLN A 306 -3.62 -17.29 -22.85
N ALA A 307 -4.31 -17.00 -23.94
CA ALA A 307 -5.31 -15.94 -23.97
C ALA A 307 -6.48 -16.32 -23.04
N LEU A 308 -7.00 -15.33 -22.30
CA LEU A 308 -8.18 -15.54 -21.46
C LEU A 308 -9.37 -15.94 -22.33
N THR A 309 -10.06 -17.00 -21.93
CA THR A 309 -11.36 -17.35 -22.52
C THR A 309 -12.40 -16.28 -22.17
N GLU A 310 -13.54 -16.29 -22.85
CA GLU A 310 -14.67 -15.42 -22.47
C GLU A 310 -15.08 -15.65 -21.00
N ARG A 311 -15.13 -16.91 -20.58
CA ARG A 311 -15.43 -17.29 -19.20
C ARG A 311 -14.44 -16.71 -18.20
N ASP A 312 -13.14 -16.79 -18.48
CA ASP A 312 -12.09 -16.24 -17.60
C ASP A 312 -12.23 -14.71 -17.45
N ARG A 313 -12.58 -14.02 -18.55
CA ARG A 313 -12.84 -12.57 -18.50
C ARG A 313 -14.04 -12.22 -17.61
N TYR A 314 -15.11 -13.05 -17.63
CA TYR A 314 -16.28 -12.79 -16.77
C TYR A 314 -15.98 -13.03 -15.28
N LEU A 315 -15.04 -13.91 -14.96
CA LEU A 315 -14.58 -14.09 -13.60
C LEU A 315 -13.79 -12.86 -13.08
N LEU A 316 -13.29 -11.99 -13.96
CA LEU A 316 -12.68 -10.70 -13.56
C LEU A 316 -13.69 -9.69 -13.02
N PHE A 317 -15.00 -9.86 -13.25
CA PHE A 317 -16.04 -9.07 -12.60
C PHE A 317 -16.08 -9.26 -11.08
N ASN A 318 -15.35 -10.22 -10.52
CA ASN A 318 -15.45 -10.72 -9.15
C ASN A 318 -16.80 -11.40 -8.87
N GLY A 319 -17.01 -11.81 -7.63
CA GLY A 319 -18.30 -12.23 -7.13
C GLY A 319 -19.23 -11.05 -6.80
N LEU A 320 -20.26 -11.30 -6.02
CA LEU A 320 -21.16 -10.28 -5.49
C LEU A 320 -20.50 -9.52 -4.32
N THR A 321 -19.85 -10.28 -3.40
CA THR A 321 -19.15 -9.79 -2.21
C THR A 321 -17.74 -10.38 -2.06
N LEU A 322 -17.37 -11.38 -2.86
CA LEU A 322 -16.06 -12.01 -2.86
C LEU A 322 -15.21 -11.56 -4.05
N THR A 323 -13.93 -11.41 -3.81
CA THR A 323 -12.97 -11.06 -4.86
C THR A 323 -12.45 -12.32 -5.54
N SER A 324 -12.47 -12.36 -6.87
CA SER A 324 -11.79 -13.42 -7.63
C SER A 324 -10.28 -13.27 -7.56
N ALA A 325 -9.54 -14.36 -7.77
CA ALA A 325 -8.08 -14.32 -7.82
C ALA A 325 -7.52 -13.75 -9.14
N GLY A 326 -8.37 -13.48 -10.13
CA GLY A 326 -7.97 -12.88 -11.40
C GLY A 326 -7.58 -11.40 -11.27
N THR A 327 -6.68 -10.93 -12.13
CA THR A 327 -6.29 -9.52 -12.30
C THR A 327 -6.56 -9.09 -13.73
N LEU A 328 -6.90 -7.82 -13.91
CA LEU A 328 -7.10 -7.23 -15.24
C LEU A 328 -5.83 -7.36 -16.10
N GLU A 329 -5.99 -7.63 -17.39
CA GLU A 329 -4.87 -7.60 -18.33
C GLU A 329 -4.35 -6.17 -18.52
N PRO A 330 -3.06 -5.98 -18.89
CA PRO A 330 -2.50 -4.67 -19.16
C PRO A 330 -3.35 -3.86 -20.15
N GLY A 331 -3.71 -2.62 -19.74
CA GLY A 331 -4.56 -1.73 -20.52
C GLY A 331 -6.06 -2.01 -20.42
N MET A 332 -6.48 -3.00 -19.61
CA MET A 332 -7.90 -3.21 -19.29
C MET A 332 -8.34 -2.37 -18.10
N PHE A 333 -9.59 -1.95 -18.16
CA PHE A 333 -10.32 -1.28 -17.11
C PHE A 333 -11.59 -2.04 -16.76
N HIS A 334 -11.95 -2.03 -15.50
CA HIS A 334 -13.21 -2.56 -15.00
C HIS A 334 -13.97 -1.44 -14.29
N LEU A 335 -15.13 -1.11 -14.79
CA LEU A 335 -16.06 -0.22 -14.12
C LEU A 335 -17.22 -1.06 -13.56
N ARG A 336 -17.56 -0.84 -12.29
CA ARG A 336 -18.76 -1.38 -11.65
C ARG A 336 -19.58 -0.24 -11.08
N ALA A 337 -20.86 -0.23 -11.38
CA ALA A 337 -21.85 0.60 -10.70
C ALA A 337 -22.82 -0.32 -9.96
N ASN A 338 -23.22 0.02 -8.76
CA ASN A 338 -24.17 -0.74 -7.96
C ASN A 338 -25.25 0.17 -7.41
N THR A 339 -26.46 -0.38 -7.29
CA THR A 339 -27.56 0.24 -6.58
C THR A 339 -28.41 -0.84 -5.91
N GLY A 340 -28.93 -0.55 -4.73
CA GLY A 340 -29.73 -1.50 -3.98
C GLY A 340 -30.01 -1.02 -2.56
N THR A 341 -30.67 -1.87 -1.79
CA THR A 341 -31.03 -1.58 -0.40
C THR A 341 -29.82 -1.48 0.54
N ALA A 342 -28.66 -2.01 0.13
CA ALA A 342 -27.40 -1.93 0.91
C ALA A 342 -26.58 -0.67 0.61
N GLY A 343 -26.91 0.05 -0.48
CA GLY A 343 -26.20 1.26 -0.89
C GLY A 343 -26.12 1.42 -2.40
N THR A 344 -25.56 2.55 -2.79
CA THR A 344 -25.34 2.91 -4.19
C THR A 344 -23.91 3.41 -4.36
N GLY A 345 -23.25 3.01 -5.44
CA GLY A 345 -21.89 3.45 -5.65
C GLY A 345 -21.29 3.02 -6.97
N TRP A 346 -20.01 3.29 -7.11
CA TRP A 346 -19.21 2.85 -8.25
C TRP A 346 -17.80 2.50 -7.82
N GLN A 347 -17.16 1.64 -8.58
CA GLN A 347 -15.74 1.34 -8.46
C GLN A 347 -15.09 1.26 -9.84
N MET A 348 -13.82 1.62 -9.90
CA MET A 348 -12.99 1.52 -11.09
C MET A 348 -11.72 0.75 -10.77
N GLY A 349 -11.53 -0.37 -11.45
CA GLY A 349 -10.30 -1.16 -11.43
C GLY A 349 -9.44 -0.85 -12.64
N ILE A 350 -8.15 -0.70 -12.43
CA ILE A 350 -7.14 -0.50 -13.48
C ILE A 350 -6.04 -1.53 -13.33
N SER A 351 -5.54 -2.03 -14.46
CA SER A 351 -4.36 -2.91 -14.47
C SER A 351 -3.10 -2.09 -14.24
N LEU A 352 -2.28 -2.49 -13.28
CA LEU A 352 -0.91 -1.96 -13.08
C LEU A 352 0.15 -2.87 -13.71
N GLY A 353 -0.26 -3.93 -14.37
CA GLY A 353 0.59 -4.94 -14.98
C GLY A 353 -0.15 -6.28 -15.10
N GLU A 354 0.55 -7.33 -15.51
CA GLU A 354 -0.08 -8.64 -15.75
C GLU A 354 -0.68 -9.27 -14.47
N ASP A 355 -0.08 -9.00 -13.31
CA ASP A 355 -0.41 -9.63 -12.04
C ASP A 355 -0.80 -8.63 -10.95
N ALA A 356 -1.02 -7.36 -11.32
CA ALA A 356 -1.34 -6.31 -10.38
C ALA A 356 -2.52 -5.46 -10.87
N GLN A 357 -3.42 -5.16 -9.95
CA GLN A 357 -4.60 -4.33 -10.18
C GLN A 357 -4.78 -3.33 -9.04
N PHE A 358 -5.13 -2.11 -9.38
CA PHE A 358 -5.55 -1.09 -8.43
C PHE A 358 -7.03 -0.79 -8.60
N THR A 359 -7.74 -0.53 -7.52
CA THR A 359 -9.18 -0.26 -7.55
C THR A 359 -9.48 0.96 -6.67
N VAL A 360 -10.27 1.87 -7.20
CA VAL A 360 -10.85 3.01 -6.48
C VAL A 360 -12.35 2.79 -6.40
N ALA A 361 -12.96 3.11 -5.27
CA ALA A 361 -14.40 3.00 -5.07
C ALA A 361 -14.95 4.22 -4.33
N VAL A 362 -16.16 4.59 -4.68
CA VAL A 362 -16.99 5.55 -3.94
C VAL A 362 -18.37 4.94 -3.80
N GLU A 363 -18.84 4.79 -2.57
CA GLU A 363 -20.10 4.11 -2.28
C GLU A 363 -20.85 4.81 -1.15
N GLN A 364 -22.11 5.06 -1.35
CA GLN A 364 -23.03 5.55 -0.32
C GLN A 364 -23.64 4.33 0.37
N TRP A 365 -23.28 4.09 1.62
CA TRP A 365 -23.87 3.03 2.43
C TRP A 365 -25.13 3.55 3.11
N GLU A 366 -26.20 2.80 3.00
CA GLU A 366 -27.46 3.10 3.68
C GLU A 366 -27.35 2.81 5.19
N ARG A 367 -28.18 3.48 5.99
CA ARG A 367 -28.32 3.15 7.41
C ARG A 367 -29.00 1.78 7.53
N GLY A 368 -28.20 0.72 7.65
CA GLY A 368 -28.72 -0.55 8.14
C GLY A 368 -29.14 -0.43 9.61
N GLU A 369 -30.08 -1.28 10.02
CA GLU A 369 -30.37 -1.49 11.44
C GLU A 369 -29.06 -1.80 12.17
N THR A 370 -28.87 -1.21 13.32
CA THR A 370 -27.68 -1.25 14.18
C THR A 370 -26.91 -2.57 14.07
N LEU A 371 -25.78 -2.53 13.40
CA LEU A 371 -24.80 -3.61 13.44
C LEU A 371 -24.47 -3.85 14.89
N SER A 372 -24.82 -4.97 15.47
CA SER A 372 -24.72 -5.39 16.86
C SER A 372 -24.17 -4.31 17.82
N GLU A 373 -24.64 -4.22 19.05
CA GLU A 373 -24.23 -3.23 20.08
C GLU A 373 -22.71 -3.07 20.25
N THR A 374 -21.92 -3.97 19.67
CA THR A 374 -20.46 -4.03 19.76
C THR A 374 -19.73 -3.43 18.56
N PHE A 375 -20.43 -3.12 17.45
CA PHE A 375 -19.79 -2.70 16.20
C PHE A 375 -20.61 -1.69 15.41
N ASN A 376 -20.30 -0.40 15.61
CA ASN A 376 -20.91 0.69 14.88
C ASN A 376 -19.96 1.18 13.80
N TYR A 377 -20.22 0.87 12.53
CA TYR A 377 -19.54 1.46 11.39
C TYR A 377 -20.37 2.63 10.86
N SER A 378 -19.71 3.73 10.49
CA SER A 378 -20.41 4.93 10.02
C SER A 378 -21.10 4.65 8.69
N PRO A 379 -22.43 4.78 8.60
CA PRO A 379 -23.11 4.86 7.31
C PRO A 379 -22.71 6.14 6.58
N GLY A 380 -23.07 6.26 5.31
CA GLY A 380 -22.78 7.45 4.51
C GLY A 380 -21.80 7.21 3.40
N LEU A 381 -21.19 8.28 2.90
CA LEU A 381 -20.29 8.22 1.76
C LEU A 381 -18.94 7.57 2.17
N GLN A 382 -18.61 6.49 1.50
CA GLN A 382 -17.38 5.74 1.66
C GLN A 382 -16.45 6.00 0.48
N PHE A 383 -15.19 6.27 0.75
CA PHE A 383 -14.13 6.25 -0.24
C PHE A 383 -13.23 5.03 0.00
N GLY A 384 -12.97 4.26 -1.03
CA GLY A 384 -12.19 3.03 -0.93
C GLY A 384 -11.06 2.94 -1.94
N LEU A 385 -9.95 2.36 -1.50
CA LEU A 385 -8.79 2.01 -2.32
C LEU A 385 -8.46 0.53 -2.10
N ALA A 386 -8.09 -0.18 -3.16
CA ALA A 386 -7.56 -1.53 -3.03
C ALA A 386 -6.45 -1.80 -4.04
N ALA A 387 -5.49 -2.63 -3.63
CA ALA A 387 -4.43 -3.14 -4.49
C ALA A 387 -4.42 -4.66 -4.42
N LYS A 388 -4.53 -5.32 -5.56
CA LYS A 388 -4.56 -6.78 -5.70
C LYS A 388 -3.35 -7.26 -6.49
N LEU A 389 -2.74 -8.33 -6.00
CA LEU A 389 -1.56 -8.97 -6.58
C LEU A 389 -1.82 -10.46 -6.74
N ARG A 390 -1.68 -10.96 -7.96
CA ARG A 390 -1.86 -12.36 -8.30
C ARG A 390 -0.52 -13.10 -8.28
N PHE A 391 -0.45 -14.20 -7.57
CA PHE A 391 0.73 -15.07 -7.46
C PHE A 391 0.64 -16.32 -8.32
N LEU A 392 -0.53 -16.93 -8.37
CA LEU A 392 -0.81 -18.13 -9.14
C LEU A 392 -2.02 -17.89 -10.05
N ASP A 393 -2.04 -18.57 -11.21
CA ASP A 393 -3.08 -18.43 -12.21
C ASP A 393 -3.35 -19.77 -12.90
N GLN A 394 -4.49 -20.35 -12.59
CA GLN A 394 -4.91 -21.64 -13.14
C GLN A 394 -5.06 -21.59 -14.68
N THR A 395 -5.42 -20.43 -15.24
CA THR A 395 -5.50 -20.24 -16.70
C THR A 395 -4.12 -20.30 -17.37
N GLN A 396 -3.05 -20.21 -16.60
CA GLN A 396 -1.66 -20.29 -17.05
C GLN A 396 -0.99 -21.64 -16.67
N GLY A 397 -1.77 -22.60 -16.18
CA GLY A 397 -1.28 -23.94 -15.83
C GLY A 397 -0.90 -24.14 -14.36
N ASP A 398 -1.14 -23.17 -13.48
CA ASP A 398 -1.02 -23.41 -12.04
C ASP A 398 -2.18 -24.26 -11.52
N PRO A 399 -2.04 -24.99 -10.41
CA PRO A 399 -3.10 -25.86 -9.89
C PRO A 399 -4.32 -25.08 -9.38
N ILE A 400 -4.12 -23.85 -8.93
CA ILE A 400 -5.14 -22.92 -8.42
C ILE A 400 -4.79 -21.51 -8.86
N SER A 401 -5.75 -20.60 -8.81
CA SER A 401 -5.47 -19.15 -8.86
C SER A 401 -5.41 -18.58 -7.44
N LEU A 402 -4.40 -17.76 -7.16
CA LEU A 402 -4.14 -17.16 -5.85
C LEU A 402 -3.76 -15.71 -6.00
N ALA A 403 -4.46 -14.83 -5.28
CA ALA A 403 -4.12 -13.41 -5.16
C ALA A 403 -4.20 -12.94 -3.71
N ILE A 404 -3.45 -11.90 -3.37
CA ILE A 404 -3.62 -11.14 -2.14
C ILE A 404 -4.14 -9.75 -2.50
N GLN A 405 -5.05 -9.23 -1.69
CA GLN A 405 -5.56 -7.87 -1.82
C GLN A 405 -5.46 -7.15 -0.49
N GLY A 406 -4.87 -5.95 -0.52
CA GLY A 406 -4.96 -4.98 0.57
C GLY A 406 -5.98 -3.92 0.21
N SER A 407 -6.72 -3.41 1.19
CA SER A 407 -7.75 -2.40 0.99
C SER A 407 -7.83 -1.40 2.13
N PHE A 408 -8.28 -0.23 1.80
CA PHE A 408 -8.56 0.85 2.74
C PHE A 408 -9.90 1.48 2.36
N ASN A 409 -10.78 1.66 3.36
CA ASN A 409 -12.00 2.43 3.22
C ASN A 409 -12.04 3.53 4.28
N HIS A 410 -12.53 4.68 3.90
CA HIS A 410 -12.77 5.80 4.81
C HIS A 410 -14.17 6.35 4.60
N SER A 411 -14.93 6.53 5.69
CA SER A 411 -16.23 7.19 5.65
C SER A 411 -16.05 8.69 5.93
N PHE A 412 -16.66 9.52 5.09
CA PHE A 412 -16.70 10.95 5.35
C PHE A 412 -17.56 11.23 6.58
N PRO A 413 -17.20 12.27 7.39
CA PRO A 413 -17.76 12.45 8.71
C PRO A 413 -19.28 12.55 8.69
N THR A 414 -19.90 11.70 9.49
CA THR A 414 -21.20 11.95 10.08
C THR A 414 -20.97 12.60 11.45
N ASP A 415 -21.90 13.36 11.95
CA ASP A 415 -21.80 14.12 13.21
C ASP A 415 -21.69 13.23 14.48
N ASP A 416 -21.55 11.91 14.32
CA ASP A 416 -21.43 10.96 15.43
C ASP A 416 -19.99 10.52 15.67
N PRO A 417 -19.32 11.04 16.72
CA PRO A 417 -17.92 10.72 17.03
C PRO A 417 -17.71 9.28 17.53
N GLY A 418 -18.78 8.54 17.80
CA GLY A 418 -18.70 7.16 18.31
C GLY A 418 -18.57 6.09 17.23
N LEU A 419 -18.71 6.45 15.95
CA LEU A 419 -18.71 5.49 14.85
C LEU A 419 -17.31 5.26 14.25
N SER A 420 -17.04 4.04 13.81
CA SER A 420 -15.82 3.71 13.07
C SER A 420 -15.84 4.35 11.68
N ARG A 421 -14.78 5.09 11.33
CA ARG A 421 -14.67 5.84 10.08
C ARG A 421 -13.74 5.23 9.07
N GLY A 422 -12.84 4.37 9.50
CA GLY A 422 -11.85 3.74 8.63
C GLY A 422 -11.83 2.23 8.77
N LEU A 423 -11.49 1.56 7.69
CA LEU A 423 -11.30 0.12 7.65
C LEU A 423 -10.10 -0.21 6.77
N VAL A 424 -9.07 -0.76 7.37
CA VAL A 424 -7.93 -1.37 6.66
C VAL A 424 -8.19 -2.85 6.56
N GLY A 425 -8.16 -3.42 5.38
CA GLY A 425 -8.44 -4.83 5.14
C GLY A 425 -7.34 -5.54 4.37
N ALA A 426 -7.25 -6.84 4.61
CA ALA A 426 -6.47 -7.76 3.80
C ALA A 426 -7.31 -9.00 3.47
N GLU A 427 -7.19 -9.47 2.24
CA GLU A 427 -7.89 -10.66 1.74
C GLU A 427 -6.94 -11.53 0.93
N LEU A 428 -6.98 -12.83 1.16
CA LEU A 428 -6.36 -13.83 0.31
C LEU A 428 -7.46 -14.45 -0.57
N SER A 429 -7.39 -14.21 -1.88
CA SER A 429 -8.37 -14.74 -2.83
C SER A 429 -7.84 -16.01 -3.45
N LEU A 430 -8.47 -17.13 -3.10
CA LEU A 430 -8.23 -18.45 -3.70
C LEU A 430 -9.38 -18.75 -4.68
N MET A 431 -9.06 -19.16 -5.90
CA MET A 431 -10.04 -19.57 -6.88
C MET A 431 -9.60 -20.90 -7.53
N LEU A 432 -10.53 -21.84 -7.57
CA LEU A 432 -10.38 -23.13 -8.21
C LEU A 432 -11.47 -23.30 -9.28
N GLN A 433 -11.10 -23.61 -10.49
CA GLN A 433 -12.00 -23.98 -11.57
C GLN A 433 -11.87 -25.50 -11.85
N PRO A 434 -12.63 -26.34 -11.13
CA PRO A 434 -12.59 -27.79 -11.36
C PRO A 434 -13.23 -28.19 -12.69
N HIS A 435 -14.11 -27.34 -13.21
CA HIS A 435 -14.75 -27.47 -14.50
C HIS A 435 -14.88 -26.11 -15.19
N LYS A 436 -14.96 -26.09 -16.51
CA LYS A 436 -15.08 -24.85 -17.31
C LYS A 436 -16.27 -23.98 -16.91
N THR A 437 -17.35 -24.58 -16.42
CA THR A 437 -18.58 -23.90 -16.01
C THR A 437 -18.63 -23.55 -14.53
N LEU A 438 -17.71 -24.09 -13.70
CA LEU A 438 -17.74 -23.93 -12.25
C LEU A 438 -16.45 -23.31 -11.73
N ALA A 439 -16.56 -22.19 -11.02
CA ALA A 439 -15.51 -21.62 -10.22
C ALA A 439 -15.90 -21.61 -8.74
N LEU A 440 -15.00 -22.06 -7.88
CA LEU A 440 -15.11 -22.06 -6.43
C LEU A 440 -14.15 -21.01 -5.87
N LEU A 441 -14.62 -20.22 -4.91
CA LEU A 441 -13.86 -19.17 -4.25
C LEU A 441 -13.73 -19.47 -2.76
N VAL A 442 -12.54 -19.22 -2.21
CA VAL A 442 -12.29 -19.27 -0.76
C VAL A 442 -11.43 -18.05 -0.38
N ASN A 443 -11.99 -17.15 0.39
CA ASN A 443 -11.40 -15.84 0.65
C ASN A 443 -11.26 -15.60 2.16
N PRO A 444 -10.22 -16.11 2.84
CA PRO A 444 -9.86 -15.62 4.17
C PRO A 444 -9.61 -14.12 4.13
N LYS A 445 -10.25 -13.39 5.03
CA LYS A 445 -10.15 -11.94 5.10
C LYS A 445 -10.12 -11.42 6.53
N VAL A 446 -9.45 -10.32 6.73
CA VAL A 446 -9.35 -9.61 8.00
C VAL A 446 -9.48 -8.12 7.76
N GLY A 447 -10.16 -7.44 8.66
CA GLY A 447 -10.30 -5.99 8.67
C GLY A 447 -10.00 -5.41 10.03
N LEU A 448 -9.29 -4.28 10.04
CA LEU A 448 -9.04 -3.46 11.21
C LEU A 448 -9.90 -2.21 11.10
N PHE A 449 -10.86 -2.06 12.00
CA PHE A 449 -11.77 -0.93 12.05
C PHE A 449 -11.23 0.16 12.96
N THR A 450 -11.23 1.41 12.47
CA THR A 450 -10.80 2.59 13.20
C THR A 450 -12.02 3.49 13.53
N PRO A 451 -12.07 4.17 14.66
CA PRO A 451 -11.06 4.41 15.68
C PRO A 451 -11.00 3.39 16.84
N ARG A 452 -11.75 2.33 16.87
CA ARG A 452 -11.79 1.42 18.03
C ARG A 452 -10.88 0.19 17.96
N SER A 453 -9.90 0.15 17.05
CA SER A 453 -8.93 -0.94 16.84
C SER A 453 -9.56 -2.35 16.86
N LYS A 454 -10.77 -2.49 16.36
CA LYS A 454 -11.44 -3.79 16.35
C LYS A 454 -10.99 -4.60 15.16
N ILE A 455 -10.38 -5.73 15.40
CA ILE A 455 -10.06 -6.70 14.36
C ILE A 455 -11.28 -7.60 14.15
N VAL A 456 -11.70 -7.68 12.90
CA VAL A 456 -12.79 -8.56 12.46
C VAL A 456 -12.23 -9.47 11.36
N GLY A 457 -12.45 -10.75 11.46
CA GLY A 457 -12.03 -11.72 10.47
C GLY A 457 -13.16 -12.62 10.01
N GLY A 458 -13.02 -13.18 8.82
CA GLY A 458 -13.98 -14.11 8.26
C GLY A 458 -13.36 -14.96 7.15
N ILE A 459 -14.07 -16.00 6.75
CA ILE A 459 -13.68 -16.85 5.62
C ILE A 459 -14.83 -16.83 4.62
N GLY A 460 -14.66 -16.09 3.52
CA GLY A 460 -15.60 -16.10 2.42
C GLY A 460 -15.52 -17.41 1.64
N VAL A 461 -16.65 -18.00 1.35
CA VAL A 461 -16.78 -19.14 0.43
C VAL A 461 -17.83 -18.82 -0.62
N GLY A 462 -17.57 -19.18 -1.87
CA GLY A 462 -18.47 -18.85 -2.96
C GLY A 462 -18.35 -19.81 -4.13
N LEU A 463 -19.40 -19.81 -4.92
CA LEU A 463 -19.43 -20.49 -6.21
C LEU A 463 -19.95 -19.56 -7.29
N ASN A 464 -19.43 -19.73 -8.50
CA ASN A 464 -19.92 -19.11 -9.71
C ASN A 464 -20.12 -20.22 -10.74
N LEU A 465 -21.39 -20.50 -11.05
CA LEU A 465 -21.81 -21.56 -11.98
C LEU A 465 -22.36 -20.93 -13.26
N GLU A 466 -21.76 -21.25 -14.38
CA GLU A 466 -22.27 -20.91 -15.71
C GLU A 466 -23.45 -21.82 -16.07
N LEU A 467 -24.66 -21.26 -16.08
CA LEU A 467 -25.88 -21.97 -16.46
C LEU A 467 -26.05 -22.02 -17.97
N THR A 468 -25.73 -20.93 -18.64
CA THR A 468 -25.63 -20.83 -20.10
C THR A 468 -24.41 -19.98 -20.45
N ARG A 469 -24.04 -19.88 -21.73
CA ARG A 469 -22.90 -19.07 -22.17
C ARG A 469 -22.91 -17.62 -21.62
N ASN A 470 -24.09 -17.08 -21.38
CA ASN A 470 -24.24 -15.69 -20.93
C ASN A 470 -24.73 -15.57 -19.47
N LEU A 471 -25.43 -16.59 -18.97
CA LEU A 471 -26.06 -16.55 -17.65
C LEU A 471 -25.24 -17.34 -16.61
N GLN A 472 -24.96 -16.69 -15.49
CA GLN A 472 -24.22 -17.27 -14.36
C GLN A 472 -25.07 -17.19 -13.09
N PHE A 473 -25.00 -18.24 -12.28
CA PHE A 473 -25.51 -18.25 -10.91
C PHE A 473 -24.34 -18.06 -9.94
N ILE A 474 -24.48 -17.15 -8.98
CA ILE A 474 -23.46 -16.82 -7.99
C ILE A 474 -24.08 -16.94 -6.61
N ALA A 475 -23.39 -17.69 -5.72
CA ALA A 475 -23.79 -17.80 -4.33
C ALA A 475 -22.55 -17.70 -3.43
N GLU A 476 -22.61 -16.88 -2.39
CA GLU A 476 -21.50 -16.55 -1.53
C GLU A 476 -21.94 -16.45 -0.07
N ALA A 477 -21.06 -16.86 0.84
CA ALA A 477 -21.24 -16.68 2.26
C ALA A 477 -19.88 -16.39 2.92
N THR A 478 -19.85 -15.44 3.85
CA THR A 478 -18.70 -15.12 4.68
C THR A 478 -19.12 -15.22 6.14
N PRO A 479 -18.91 -16.37 6.82
CA PRO A 479 -18.93 -16.42 8.28
C PRO A 479 -17.93 -15.41 8.83
N VAL A 480 -18.42 -14.43 9.60
CA VAL A 480 -17.61 -13.40 10.24
C VAL A 480 -17.48 -13.72 11.72
N PHE A 481 -16.25 -13.82 12.22
CA PHE A 481 -16.00 -14.28 13.60
C PHE A 481 -16.52 -13.28 14.62
N GLY A 482 -17.45 -13.72 15.47
CA GLY A 482 -18.07 -12.90 16.50
C GLY A 482 -18.99 -11.78 16.00
N GLN A 483 -19.44 -11.86 14.75
CA GLN A 483 -20.34 -10.90 14.10
C GLN A 483 -21.41 -11.61 13.25
N THR A 484 -22.37 -10.82 12.73
CA THR A 484 -23.33 -11.32 11.74
C THR A 484 -22.59 -11.69 10.46
N GLY A 485 -22.75 -12.93 10.00
CA GLY A 485 -22.19 -13.40 8.73
C GLY A 485 -22.81 -12.65 7.54
N VAL A 486 -22.03 -12.56 6.45
CA VAL A 486 -22.47 -11.98 5.18
C VAL A 486 -22.84 -13.09 4.21
N TYR A 487 -23.93 -12.95 3.49
CA TYR A 487 -24.33 -13.85 2.41
C TYR A 487 -24.89 -13.09 1.21
N SER A 488 -24.72 -13.67 0.04
CA SER A 488 -25.20 -13.09 -1.22
C SER A 488 -25.57 -14.20 -2.18
N VAL A 489 -26.64 -14.02 -2.93
CA VAL A 489 -27.06 -14.92 -4.00
C VAL A 489 -27.61 -14.10 -5.17
N GLY A 490 -27.27 -14.46 -6.40
CA GLY A 490 -27.75 -13.71 -7.56
C GLY A 490 -27.49 -14.42 -8.89
N LEU A 491 -27.98 -13.76 -9.90
CA LEU A 491 -27.80 -14.10 -11.30
C LEU A 491 -27.04 -13.00 -12.01
N ARG A 492 -26.08 -13.36 -12.84
CA ARG A 492 -25.32 -12.48 -13.71
C ARG A 492 -25.63 -12.80 -15.16
N ASP A 493 -26.16 -11.85 -15.90
CA ASP A 493 -26.23 -11.92 -17.36
C ASP A 493 -25.07 -11.13 -17.97
N VAL A 494 -24.45 -11.68 -18.99
CA VAL A 494 -23.26 -11.12 -19.64
C VAL A 494 -23.52 -10.90 -21.13
N VAL A 495 -23.18 -9.72 -21.63
CA VAL A 495 -23.23 -9.34 -23.04
C VAL A 495 -21.80 -9.30 -23.58
N PRO A 496 -21.29 -10.41 -24.15
CA PRO A 496 -19.87 -10.59 -24.49
C PRO A 496 -19.32 -9.52 -25.42
N GLN A 497 -20.07 -9.15 -26.46
CA GLN A 497 -19.64 -8.21 -27.49
C GLN A 497 -19.39 -6.80 -26.96
N TRP A 498 -19.92 -6.46 -25.80
CA TRP A 498 -19.75 -5.15 -25.17
C TRP A 498 -18.92 -5.21 -23.88
N GLY A 499 -18.54 -6.41 -23.42
CA GLY A 499 -17.85 -6.59 -22.15
C GLY A 499 -18.71 -6.17 -20.95
N LEU A 500 -20.05 -6.24 -21.09
CA LEU A 500 -21.00 -5.84 -20.06
C LEU A 500 -21.48 -7.05 -19.28
N GLY A 501 -21.71 -6.84 -17.96
CA GLY A 501 -22.38 -7.80 -17.07
C GLY A 501 -23.39 -7.09 -16.22
N ILE A 502 -24.54 -7.72 -15.99
CA ILE A 502 -25.62 -7.21 -15.13
C ILE A 502 -25.91 -8.27 -14.08
N ASP A 503 -25.78 -7.90 -12.80
CA ASP A 503 -26.16 -8.78 -11.68
C ASP A 503 -27.51 -8.33 -11.11
N LEU A 504 -28.37 -9.29 -10.85
CA LEU A 504 -29.53 -9.15 -9.98
C LEU A 504 -29.30 -10.04 -8.76
N TYR A 505 -29.26 -9.49 -7.56
CA TYR A 505 -28.86 -10.24 -6.38
C TYR A 505 -29.61 -9.83 -5.12
N GLY A 506 -29.61 -10.75 -4.13
CA GLY A 506 -29.97 -10.51 -2.75
C GLY A 506 -28.73 -10.65 -1.86
N SER A 507 -28.55 -9.75 -0.90
CA SER A 507 -27.42 -9.75 0.02
C SER A 507 -27.77 -9.03 1.31
N ASN A 508 -27.09 -9.43 2.41
CA ASN A 508 -27.07 -8.68 3.66
C ASN A 508 -25.76 -7.93 3.89
N ALA A 509 -24.88 -7.83 2.88
CA ALA A 509 -23.66 -7.02 2.97
C ALA A 509 -24.00 -5.54 3.13
N ALA A 510 -23.27 -4.79 3.94
CA ALA A 510 -23.43 -3.35 4.10
C ALA A 510 -23.00 -2.56 2.86
N GLY A 511 -22.11 -3.14 2.05
CA GLY A 511 -21.65 -2.57 0.79
C GLY A 511 -21.23 -3.67 -0.18
N SER A 512 -21.13 -3.33 -1.46
CA SER A 512 -20.78 -4.27 -2.51
C SER A 512 -19.39 -4.04 -3.09
N SER A 513 -18.80 -2.91 -2.78
CA SER A 513 -17.49 -2.52 -3.29
C SER A 513 -16.40 -2.93 -2.31
N ILE A 514 -15.35 -3.57 -2.84
CA ILE A 514 -14.12 -3.91 -2.13
C ILE A 514 -14.32 -4.97 -1.00
N PRO A 515 -13.28 -5.73 -0.63
CA PRO A 515 -13.35 -6.87 0.31
C PRO A 515 -14.01 -6.55 1.64
N ASN A 516 -13.98 -5.29 2.02
CA ASN A 516 -14.47 -4.81 3.30
C ASN A 516 -15.99 -4.91 3.45
N GLY A 517 -16.76 -4.74 2.36
CA GLY A 517 -18.20 -4.95 2.36
C GLY A 517 -18.60 -6.38 2.75
N GLY A 518 -17.76 -7.35 2.43
CA GLY A 518 -17.95 -8.75 2.82
C GLY A 518 -17.56 -9.09 4.27
N LEU A 519 -17.20 -8.11 5.11
CA LEU A 519 -16.97 -8.27 6.55
C LEU A 519 -18.05 -7.59 7.40
N VAL A 520 -18.94 -6.81 6.78
CA VAL A 520 -19.98 -6.06 7.48
C VAL A 520 -21.34 -6.55 7.02
N GLY A 521 -22.00 -7.36 7.85
CA GLY A 521 -23.33 -7.89 7.61
C GLY A 521 -24.40 -7.02 8.26
N GLN A 522 -25.51 -6.81 7.55
CA GLN A 522 -26.72 -6.18 8.07
C GLN A 522 -27.66 -7.24 8.66
N GLY A 523 -28.57 -6.86 9.56
CA GLY A 523 -29.57 -7.76 10.15
C GLY A 523 -30.58 -8.31 9.14
N SER A 524 -30.84 -7.59 8.03
CA SER A 524 -31.76 -7.99 6.96
C SER A 524 -31.08 -8.08 5.61
N ALA A 525 -31.59 -8.95 4.74
CA ALA A 525 -31.14 -9.00 3.35
C ALA A 525 -31.93 -7.99 2.51
N GLY A 526 -31.22 -7.38 1.59
CA GLY A 526 -31.78 -6.51 0.58
C GLY A 526 -31.56 -7.01 -0.83
N VAL A 527 -32.16 -6.35 -1.80
CA VAL A 527 -31.97 -6.63 -3.23
C VAL A 527 -31.13 -5.53 -3.87
N GLY A 528 -30.34 -5.89 -4.87
CA GLY A 528 -29.48 -4.95 -5.58
C GLY A 528 -29.24 -5.35 -7.03
N VAL A 529 -28.76 -4.37 -7.78
CA VAL A 529 -28.32 -4.52 -9.17
C VAL A 529 -26.90 -4.00 -9.30
N ASN A 530 -26.02 -4.79 -9.93
CA ASN A 530 -24.71 -4.31 -10.38
C ASN A 530 -24.70 -4.22 -11.91
N LEU A 531 -24.01 -3.19 -12.39
CA LEU A 531 -23.61 -3.08 -13.79
C LEU A 531 -22.09 -3.15 -13.85
N HIS A 532 -21.56 -4.08 -14.61
CA HIS A 532 -20.13 -4.25 -14.85
C HIS A 532 -19.79 -3.89 -16.28
N TRP A 533 -18.65 -3.26 -16.48
CA TRP A 533 -18.11 -3.01 -17.81
C TRP A 533 -16.60 -3.24 -17.83
N LEU A 534 -16.16 -4.19 -18.68
CA LEU A 534 -14.76 -4.44 -19.00
C LEU A 534 -14.43 -3.83 -20.35
N PHE A 535 -13.50 -2.89 -20.39
CA PHE A 535 -13.09 -2.23 -21.64
C PHE A 535 -11.58 -2.03 -21.69
N GLY A 536 -11.04 -1.70 -22.88
CA GLY A 536 -9.61 -1.61 -23.11
C GLY A 536 -8.96 -2.99 -23.25
N GLY A 537 -7.64 -3.03 -23.15
CA GLY A 537 -6.82 -4.19 -23.48
C GLY A 537 -6.46 -4.26 -24.96
N SER A 538 -5.30 -4.80 -25.29
CA SER A 538 -4.99 -5.11 -26.68
C SER A 538 -5.92 -6.22 -27.14
N GLN A 539 -6.82 -5.96 -28.07
CA GLN A 539 -7.40 -7.01 -28.89
C GLN A 539 -6.24 -7.66 -29.66
N ARG A 540 -5.55 -8.62 -29.04
CA ARG A 540 -4.76 -9.57 -29.83
C ARG A 540 -5.80 -10.33 -30.63
N LYS A 541 -5.95 -9.99 -31.92
CA LYS A 541 -6.62 -10.86 -32.87
C LYS A 541 -6.03 -12.24 -32.66
N ALA A 542 -6.88 -13.21 -32.36
CA ALA A 542 -6.54 -14.61 -32.52
C ALA A 542 -6.27 -14.80 -34.02
N ASP A 543 -4.99 -14.84 -34.40
CA ASP A 543 -4.55 -15.31 -35.72
C ASP A 543 -4.64 -16.84 -35.74
#